data_67a389a703bf21bcfae0f37d57701ca6
#
_entry.id   67a389a703bf21bcfae0f37d57701ca6
#
_cell.length_a   1.000
_cell.length_b   1.000
_cell.length_c   1.000
_cell.angle_alpha   90.00
_cell.angle_beta   90.00
_cell.angle_gamma   90.00
#
_symmetry.space_group_name_H-M   'P 1'
#
loop_
_entity.id
_entity.type
_entity.pdbx_description
1 polymer ?
#
loop_
_entity_poly.entity_id
_entity_poly.type
_entity_poly.pdbx_seq_one_letter_code
_entity_poly.pdbx_strand_id
1 'polypeptide(L)'
;MNTLRQYGTAFLLALASLAAGSAGDDANLVDIAAELEPIRQEYDLPALATAVILDGRLGALGVVGVRKDGSEVPAQLNDRFHLGSCTKAITASLVCLLVEEGKLDWTTTLAEFFPQLKDRLHADYRAVTLVHLLSHRAGLPSMTNGFAPVSRRQLRKILKLDPRAQRRRVTEIVLGEAPVHPPGEQYLYSNAGYTIVAAIIEQVMDAPWEDLITQRLFAPLGMKTTGFGAMGTTDRIDAPWQHKYHKDQAVPVNPGPTSDNPPFLGPGGRVHCSMADWARYICGVLKACRQEEGLLPIAQYTAVQAPPFGGSYALGWQTCQRPWGGHVLTHNGTNTMNYAVAWVAPEKNFAVLVAANRGGNGAAEGLDKVCALMLHRFLDK
;
A
#
# COMPACT_ATOMS: atom_id res chain seq x y z
N MET A 1 -7.84 -50.28 -13.13
CA MET A 1 -7.52 -50.32 -11.68
C MET A 1 -6.05 -49.98 -11.54
N ASN A 2 -5.73 -49.08 -10.62
CA ASN A 2 -4.38 -48.61 -10.25
C ASN A 2 -3.60 -47.76 -11.25
N THR A 3 -3.76 -46.43 -11.16
CA THR A 3 -2.65 -45.46 -11.25
C THR A 3 -3.21 -44.06 -10.94
N LEU A 4 -3.60 -43.81 -9.68
CA LEU A 4 -3.96 -42.48 -9.15
C LEU A 4 -3.66 -42.44 -7.64
N ARG A 5 -2.37 -42.45 -7.29
CA ARG A 5 -1.88 -42.17 -5.92
C ARG A 5 -0.37 -41.98 -5.99
N GLN A 6 0.13 -40.76 -6.31
CA GLN A 6 1.53 -40.40 -6.03
C GLN A 6 1.88 -38.91 -6.25
N TYR A 7 0.93 -37.96 -6.10
CA TYR A 7 1.27 -36.51 -6.13
C TYR A 7 0.69 -35.73 -4.95
N GLY A 8 0.44 -36.39 -3.82
CA GLY A 8 -0.20 -35.76 -2.66
C GLY A 8 0.69 -35.39 -1.46
N THR A 9 2.00 -35.63 -1.51
CA THR A 9 2.84 -35.56 -0.28
C THR A 9 4.07 -34.66 -0.36
N ALA A 10 4.31 -33.94 -1.46
CA ALA A 10 5.48 -33.07 -1.59
C ALA A 10 5.22 -31.60 -1.22
N PHE A 11 3.96 -31.18 -1.04
CA PHE A 11 3.63 -29.75 -0.82
C PHE A 11 3.50 -29.33 0.67
N LEU A 12 3.57 -30.28 1.61
CA LEU A 12 3.42 -30.00 3.05
C LEU A 12 4.75 -29.90 3.83
N LEU A 13 5.89 -30.11 3.18
CA LEU A 13 7.21 -30.08 3.83
C LEU A 13 8.04 -28.81 3.56
N ALA A 14 7.60 -27.93 2.67
CA ALA A 14 8.29 -26.66 2.39
C ALA A 14 7.92 -25.49 3.33
N LEU A 15 6.87 -25.64 4.14
CA LEU A 15 6.40 -24.59 5.06
C LEU A 15 7.04 -24.61 6.46
N ALA A 16 7.88 -25.59 6.77
CA ALA A 16 8.43 -25.76 8.11
C ALA A 16 9.84 -25.19 8.34
N SER A 17 10.50 -24.61 7.33
CA SER A 17 11.89 -24.11 7.48
C SER A 17 12.05 -22.58 7.42
N LEU A 18 10.98 -21.81 7.29
CA LEU A 18 11.01 -20.33 7.24
C LEU A 18 10.82 -19.63 8.60
N ALA A 19 10.71 -20.37 9.70
CA ALA A 19 10.44 -19.82 11.03
C ALA A 19 11.70 -19.57 11.89
N ALA A 20 12.92 -19.61 11.33
CA ALA A 20 14.16 -19.41 12.08
C ALA A 20 14.96 -18.23 11.54
N GLY A 21 14.47 -17.00 11.73
CA GLY A 21 15.20 -15.79 11.37
C GLY A 21 14.64 -14.56 12.01
N SER A 22 14.81 -14.32 13.32
CA SER A 22 14.53 -13.00 13.89
C SER A 22 14.98 -12.77 15.35
N ALA A 23 16.02 -13.41 15.83
CA ALA A 23 16.54 -13.11 17.18
C ALA A 23 17.94 -12.45 17.16
N GLY A 24 18.41 -11.98 15.98
CA GLY A 24 19.76 -11.43 15.80
C GLY A 24 19.86 -10.02 15.22
N ASP A 25 18.76 -9.40 14.78
CA ASP A 25 18.83 -8.16 13.98
C ASP A 25 18.83 -6.84 14.79
N ASP A 26 18.53 -6.87 16.09
CA ASP A 26 18.40 -5.63 16.90
C ASP A 26 19.75 -5.04 17.38
N ALA A 27 20.85 -5.76 17.26
CA ALA A 27 22.12 -5.35 17.87
C ALA A 27 22.84 -4.17 17.18
N ASN A 28 22.43 -3.77 15.97
CA ASN A 28 23.03 -2.68 15.18
C ASN A 28 22.02 -1.65 14.65
N LEU A 29 20.82 -1.59 15.19
CA LEU A 29 19.81 -0.62 14.77
C LEU A 29 20.22 0.79 15.20
N VAL A 30 20.40 1.69 14.21
CA VAL A 30 20.76 3.09 14.47
C VAL A 30 19.51 3.87 14.85
N ASP A 31 19.52 4.52 16.02
CA ASP A 31 18.48 5.49 16.37
C ASP A 31 18.74 6.81 15.62
N ILE A 32 17.75 7.27 14.90
CA ILE A 32 17.78 8.51 14.11
C ILE A 32 16.78 9.56 14.62
N ALA A 33 16.18 9.37 15.79
CA ALA A 33 15.17 10.28 16.33
C ALA A 33 15.67 11.72 16.47
N ALA A 34 16.89 11.91 16.98
CA ALA A 34 17.47 13.24 17.17
C ALA A 34 17.61 14.04 15.86
N GLU A 35 17.76 13.36 14.73
CA GLU A 35 17.90 14.00 13.41
C GLU A 35 16.54 14.36 12.79
N LEU A 36 15.48 13.66 13.19
CA LEU A 36 14.12 13.90 12.72
C LEU A 36 13.47 15.10 13.41
N GLU A 37 13.79 15.36 14.67
CA GLU A 37 13.13 16.35 15.49
C GLU A 37 13.19 17.78 14.92
N PRO A 38 14.32 18.30 14.42
CA PRO A 38 14.35 19.61 13.79
C PRO A 38 13.41 19.73 12.59
N ILE A 39 13.31 18.69 11.75
CA ILE A 39 12.45 18.68 10.58
C ILE A 39 10.98 18.60 11.03
N ARG A 40 10.67 17.74 12.03
CA ARG A 40 9.33 17.67 12.61
C ARG A 40 8.83 19.04 13.06
N GLN A 41 9.68 19.78 13.77
CA GLN A 41 9.34 21.12 14.27
C GLN A 41 9.19 22.14 13.14
N GLU A 42 10.13 22.17 12.17
CA GLU A 42 10.11 23.09 11.04
C GLU A 42 8.82 22.97 10.21
N TYR A 43 8.29 21.75 10.06
CA TYR A 43 7.10 21.49 9.27
C TYR A 43 5.82 21.29 10.10
N ASP A 44 5.84 21.58 11.39
CA ASP A 44 4.71 21.47 12.31
C ASP A 44 4.01 20.09 12.22
N LEU A 45 4.80 19.02 12.24
CA LEU A 45 4.28 17.66 12.23
C LEU A 45 4.08 17.17 13.66
N PRO A 46 2.84 16.75 14.08
CA PRO A 46 2.64 16.26 15.45
C PRO A 46 3.52 15.03 15.76
N ALA A 47 3.62 14.09 14.81
CA ALA A 47 4.58 12.99 14.86
C ALA A 47 5.20 12.71 13.49
N LEU A 48 6.47 12.31 13.51
CA LEU A 48 7.27 11.95 12.35
C LEU A 48 8.01 10.64 12.63
N ALA A 49 7.95 9.69 11.69
CA ALA A 49 8.55 8.37 11.81
C ALA A 49 9.31 8.01 10.54
N THR A 50 10.46 7.37 10.69
CA THR A 50 11.33 7.00 9.58
C THR A 50 11.97 5.65 9.82
N ALA A 51 12.05 4.82 8.78
CA ALA A 51 12.86 3.61 8.73
C ALA A 51 13.79 3.65 7.53
N VAL A 52 15.03 3.21 7.70
CA VAL A 52 16.00 3.07 6.62
C VAL A 52 16.41 1.60 6.51
N ILE A 53 16.31 1.08 5.30
CA ILE A 53 16.77 -0.28 4.98
C ILE A 53 18.18 -0.15 4.40
N LEU A 54 19.12 -0.88 4.99
CA LEU A 54 20.53 -0.96 4.59
C LEU A 54 20.85 -2.43 4.32
N ASP A 55 21.41 -2.73 3.17
CA ASP A 55 21.77 -4.10 2.78
C ASP A 55 20.62 -5.10 2.95
N GLY A 56 19.39 -4.66 2.60
CA GLY A 56 18.19 -5.49 2.64
C GLY A 56 17.61 -5.79 4.03
N ARG A 57 18.05 -5.07 5.07
CA ARG A 57 17.56 -5.20 6.45
C ARG A 57 17.29 -3.83 7.08
N LEU A 58 16.46 -3.80 8.11
CA LEU A 58 16.22 -2.57 8.87
C LEU A 58 17.53 -2.15 9.56
N GLY A 59 18.12 -1.02 9.13
CA GLY A 59 19.39 -0.50 9.61
C GLY A 59 19.26 0.74 10.50
N ALA A 60 18.20 1.56 10.29
CA ALA A 60 17.94 2.72 11.14
C ALA A 60 16.43 2.93 11.33
N LEU A 61 16.06 3.44 12.49
CA LEU A 61 14.68 3.69 12.87
C LEU A 61 14.62 4.90 13.81
N GLY A 62 13.60 5.77 13.61
CA GLY A 62 13.36 6.88 14.51
C GLY A 62 11.88 7.27 14.51
N VAL A 63 11.38 7.68 15.66
CA VAL A 63 10.03 8.23 15.84
C VAL A 63 10.15 9.39 16.81
N VAL A 64 9.56 10.53 16.45
CA VAL A 64 9.57 11.75 17.28
C VAL A 64 8.18 12.39 17.32
N GLY A 65 7.97 13.26 18.31
CA GLY A 65 6.74 14.03 18.50
C GLY A 65 5.70 13.31 19.34
N VAL A 66 4.42 13.66 19.14
CA VAL A 66 3.30 13.23 19.97
C VAL A 66 2.23 12.51 19.18
N ARG A 67 1.53 11.57 19.82
CA ARG A 67 0.42 10.84 19.20
C ARG A 67 -0.74 11.73 18.78
N LYS A 68 -0.96 12.82 19.49
CA LYS A 68 -2.04 13.78 19.23
C LYS A 68 -1.54 15.18 19.50
N ASP A 69 -1.73 16.09 18.58
CA ASP A 69 -1.45 17.51 18.80
C ASP A 69 -2.22 18.06 20.02
N GLY A 70 -1.55 18.88 20.82
CA GLY A 70 -2.08 19.39 22.10
C GLY A 70 -2.11 18.35 23.23
N SER A 71 -1.42 17.19 23.09
CA SER A 71 -1.20 16.23 24.18
C SER A 71 0.30 16.02 24.43
N GLU A 72 0.62 15.51 25.63
CA GLU A 72 2.01 15.16 26.00
C GLU A 72 2.34 13.68 25.77
N VAL A 73 1.41 12.89 25.16
CA VAL A 73 1.61 11.46 24.92
C VAL A 73 2.58 11.26 23.76
N PRO A 74 3.81 10.77 23.99
CA PRO A 74 4.82 10.67 22.95
C PRO A 74 4.44 9.58 21.93
N ALA A 75 4.81 9.82 20.68
CA ALA A 75 4.82 8.79 19.66
C ALA A 75 5.94 7.77 19.96
N GLN A 76 5.73 6.50 19.61
CA GLN A 76 6.60 5.39 19.96
C GLN A 76 6.98 4.55 18.75
N LEU A 77 8.08 3.80 18.82
CA LEU A 77 8.60 2.98 17.71
C LEU A 77 7.57 1.95 17.18
N ASN A 78 6.71 1.44 18.05
CA ASN A 78 5.66 0.47 17.68
C ASN A 78 4.35 1.13 17.25
N ASP A 79 4.28 2.45 17.21
CA ASP A 79 3.10 3.15 16.75
C ASP A 79 2.86 2.90 15.26
N ARG A 80 1.57 2.79 14.94
CA ARG A 80 1.10 2.56 13.58
C ARG A 80 0.94 3.91 12.88
N PHE A 81 1.46 3.99 11.67
CA PHE A 81 1.28 5.13 10.79
C PHE A 81 0.49 4.71 9.54
N HIS A 82 -0.39 5.59 9.08
CA HIS A 82 -1.23 5.35 7.92
C HIS A 82 -0.42 5.51 6.63
N LEU A 83 -0.43 4.48 5.79
CA LEU A 83 0.39 4.45 4.58
C LEU A 83 -0.26 5.12 3.37
N GLY A 84 -1.56 5.46 3.46
CA GLY A 84 -2.28 6.03 2.33
C GLY A 84 -2.09 5.18 1.06
N SER A 85 -1.84 5.83 -0.05
CA SER A 85 -1.70 5.15 -1.35
C SER A 85 -0.48 4.25 -1.51
N CYS A 86 0.49 4.23 -0.57
CA CYS A 86 1.51 3.18 -0.53
C CYS A 86 0.89 1.78 -0.34
N THR A 87 -0.36 1.68 0.11
CA THR A 87 -1.20 0.46 0.11
C THR A 87 -1.30 -0.18 -1.28
N LYS A 88 -1.24 0.61 -2.36
CA LYS A 88 -1.37 0.10 -3.74
C LYS A 88 -0.28 -0.90 -4.09
N ALA A 89 0.95 -0.62 -3.71
CA ALA A 89 2.07 -1.54 -3.89
C ALA A 89 1.85 -2.87 -3.14
N ILE A 90 1.29 -2.79 -1.93
CA ILE A 90 0.97 -3.95 -1.09
C ILE A 90 -0.14 -4.79 -1.76
N THR A 91 -1.18 -4.16 -2.30
CA THR A 91 -2.24 -4.85 -3.06
C THR A 91 -1.70 -5.50 -4.35
N ALA A 92 -0.81 -4.80 -5.07
CA ALA A 92 -0.17 -5.38 -6.26
C ALA A 92 0.68 -6.61 -5.91
N SER A 93 1.36 -6.61 -4.75
CA SER A 93 2.11 -7.77 -4.27
C SER A 93 1.20 -8.98 -4.01
N LEU A 94 0.00 -8.77 -3.47
CA LEU A 94 -0.98 -9.85 -3.33
C LEU A 94 -1.41 -10.40 -4.71
N VAL A 95 -1.61 -9.53 -5.70
CA VAL A 95 -1.89 -9.98 -7.08
C VAL A 95 -0.74 -10.83 -7.62
N CYS A 96 0.53 -10.41 -7.43
CA CYS A 96 1.70 -11.19 -7.83
C CYS A 96 1.72 -12.60 -7.21
N LEU A 97 1.41 -12.71 -5.92
CA LEU A 97 1.31 -14.01 -5.24
C LEU A 97 0.22 -14.89 -5.86
N LEU A 98 -0.95 -14.32 -6.14
CA LEU A 98 -2.07 -15.06 -6.72
C LEU A 98 -1.84 -15.43 -8.18
N VAL A 99 -1.10 -14.63 -8.94
CA VAL A 99 -0.66 -14.99 -10.31
C VAL A 99 0.35 -16.13 -10.27
N GLU A 100 1.33 -16.09 -9.37
CA GLU A 100 2.31 -17.16 -9.18
C GLU A 100 1.65 -18.49 -8.81
N GLU A 101 0.59 -18.43 -8.00
CA GLU A 101 -0.23 -19.60 -7.63
C GLU A 101 -1.17 -20.08 -8.76
N GLY A 102 -1.21 -19.40 -9.90
CA GLY A 102 -2.13 -19.70 -11.01
C GLY A 102 -3.62 -19.44 -10.66
N LYS A 103 -3.89 -18.61 -9.66
CA LYS A 103 -5.25 -18.20 -9.27
C LYS A 103 -5.74 -16.99 -10.07
N LEU A 104 -4.81 -16.15 -10.51
CA LEU A 104 -5.06 -15.00 -11.39
C LEU A 104 -4.12 -15.09 -12.60
N ASP A 105 -4.48 -14.38 -13.66
CA ASP A 105 -3.63 -14.18 -14.83
C ASP A 105 -3.66 -12.71 -15.24
N TRP A 106 -2.51 -12.16 -15.62
CA TRP A 106 -2.36 -10.77 -16.01
C TRP A 106 -3.22 -10.37 -17.22
N THR A 107 -3.52 -11.32 -18.07
CA THR A 107 -4.23 -11.14 -19.34
C THR A 107 -5.73 -11.37 -19.25
N THR A 108 -6.23 -11.96 -18.15
CA THR A 108 -7.66 -12.19 -17.95
C THR A 108 -8.42 -10.85 -17.93
N THR A 109 -9.45 -10.76 -18.72
CA THR A 109 -10.25 -9.56 -18.96
C THR A 109 -11.35 -9.36 -17.91
N LEU A 110 -11.84 -8.12 -17.75
CA LEU A 110 -13.00 -7.85 -16.89
C LEU A 110 -14.25 -8.60 -17.31
N ALA A 111 -14.44 -8.86 -18.62
CA ALA A 111 -15.56 -9.66 -19.10
C ALA A 111 -15.49 -11.11 -18.62
N GLU A 112 -14.28 -11.67 -18.52
CA GLU A 112 -14.04 -13.02 -17.98
C GLU A 112 -14.14 -13.06 -16.46
N PHE A 113 -13.64 -12.05 -15.75
CA PHE A 113 -13.76 -11.98 -14.30
C PHE A 113 -15.21 -11.78 -13.83
N PHE A 114 -16.00 -11.00 -14.56
CA PHE A 114 -17.36 -10.63 -14.18
C PHE A 114 -18.44 -11.09 -15.20
N PRO A 115 -18.56 -12.40 -15.52
CA PRO A 115 -19.56 -12.90 -16.47
C PRO A 115 -20.99 -12.55 -16.05
N GLN A 116 -21.23 -12.39 -14.74
CA GLN A 116 -22.54 -11.97 -14.19
C GLN A 116 -22.88 -10.50 -14.51
N LEU A 117 -21.91 -9.69 -14.97
CA LEU A 117 -22.12 -8.31 -15.39
C LEU A 117 -22.29 -8.16 -16.91
N LYS A 118 -22.33 -9.26 -17.69
CA LYS A 118 -22.31 -9.27 -19.15
C LYS A 118 -23.20 -8.19 -19.80
N ASP A 119 -24.42 -8.00 -19.30
CA ASP A 119 -25.40 -7.07 -19.87
C ASP A 119 -25.29 -5.64 -19.27
N ARG A 120 -24.48 -5.46 -18.24
CA ARG A 120 -24.29 -4.18 -17.52
C ARG A 120 -22.87 -3.62 -17.63
N LEU A 121 -21.92 -4.45 -18.05
CA LEU A 121 -20.53 -4.05 -18.27
C LEU A 121 -20.46 -3.20 -19.55
N HIS A 122 -20.01 -1.94 -19.42
CA HIS A 122 -19.79 -1.09 -20.58
C HIS A 122 -18.85 -1.77 -21.59
N ALA A 123 -19.14 -1.64 -22.87
CA ALA A 123 -18.42 -2.37 -23.92
C ALA A 123 -16.91 -2.16 -23.89
N ASP A 124 -16.48 -0.92 -23.65
CA ASP A 124 -15.07 -0.53 -23.65
C ASP A 124 -14.28 -1.11 -22.47
N TYR A 125 -14.94 -1.50 -21.37
CA TYR A 125 -14.28 -2.16 -20.25
C TYR A 125 -14.08 -3.67 -20.44
N ARG A 126 -14.72 -4.29 -21.43
CA ARG A 126 -14.69 -5.75 -21.57
C ARG A 126 -13.28 -6.33 -21.72
N ALA A 127 -12.40 -5.64 -22.45
CA ALA A 127 -11.02 -6.05 -22.69
C ALA A 127 -10.01 -5.53 -21.65
N VAL A 128 -10.45 -4.78 -20.66
CA VAL A 128 -9.56 -4.29 -19.57
C VAL A 128 -9.07 -5.45 -18.73
N THR A 129 -7.77 -5.46 -18.39
CA THR A 129 -7.09 -6.51 -17.61
C THR A 129 -6.58 -5.97 -16.28
N LEU A 130 -6.03 -6.86 -15.43
CA LEU A 130 -5.35 -6.48 -14.19
C LEU A 130 -4.22 -5.46 -14.43
N VAL A 131 -3.48 -5.60 -15.53
CA VAL A 131 -2.41 -4.66 -15.90
C VAL A 131 -2.93 -3.25 -16.10
N HIS A 132 -4.06 -3.08 -16.81
CA HIS A 132 -4.70 -1.78 -16.99
C HIS A 132 -5.15 -1.16 -15.66
N LEU A 133 -5.74 -1.97 -14.78
CA LEU A 133 -6.24 -1.51 -13.48
C LEU A 133 -5.11 -1.02 -12.57
N LEU A 134 -4.07 -1.85 -12.39
CA LEU A 134 -2.94 -1.58 -11.49
C LEU A 134 -2.03 -0.46 -11.98
N SER A 135 -1.97 -0.21 -13.30
CA SER A 135 -1.15 0.84 -13.92
C SER A 135 -1.91 2.15 -14.18
N HIS A 136 -3.18 2.25 -13.73
CA HIS A 136 -4.02 3.43 -13.95
C HIS A 136 -4.29 3.77 -15.42
N ARG A 137 -4.39 2.74 -16.26
CA ARG A 137 -4.67 2.84 -17.72
C ARG A 137 -6.03 2.27 -18.13
N ALA A 138 -6.90 1.99 -17.16
CA ALA A 138 -8.20 1.37 -17.44
C ALA A 138 -9.30 2.37 -17.87
N GLY A 139 -9.02 3.67 -18.00
CA GLY A 139 -10.04 4.68 -18.32
C GLY A 139 -11.05 4.93 -17.19
N LEU A 140 -10.73 4.54 -15.98
CA LEU A 140 -11.62 4.65 -14.82
C LEU A 140 -11.63 6.05 -14.20
N PRO A 141 -12.74 6.46 -13.54
CA PRO A 141 -12.79 7.69 -12.78
C PRO A 141 -11.77 7.66 -11.63
N SER A 142 -11.18 8.81 -11.33
CA SER A 142 -10.08 8.92 -10.34
C SER A 142 -10.48 8.53 -8.91
N MET A 143 -11.66 8.93 -8.45
CA MET A 143 -12.13 8.76 -7.06
C MET A 143 -11.13 9.27 -5.99
N THR A 144 -10.38 10.31 -6.30
CA THR A 144 -9.49 11.00 -5.35
C THR A 144 -10.20 12.15 -4.63
N ASN A 145 -11.07 12.89 -5.35
CA ASN A 145 -11.82 14.02 -4.84
C ASN A 145 -13.33 13.76 -4.98
N GLY A 146 -13.83 12.75 -4.27
CA GLY A 146 -15.21 12.29 -4.36
C GLY A 146 -15.32 10.91 -5.01
N PHE A 147 -16.57 10.43 -5.20
CA PHE A 147 -16.84 9.04 -5.55
C PHE A 147 -17.67 8.89 -6.82
N ALA A 148 -17.67 9.90 -7.71
CA ALA A 148 -18.36 9.76 -9.00
C ALA A 148 -17.84 8.51 -9.75
N PRO A 149 -18.71 7.74 -10.41
CA PRO A 149 -20.14 7.98 -10.67
C PRO A 149 -21.10 7.56 -9.53
N VAL A 150 -20.59 7.13 -8.38
CA VAL A 150 -21.41 6.75 -7.23
C VAL A 150 -22.13 7.97 -6.65
N SER A 151 -23.45 8.06 -6.82
CA SER A 151 -24.24 9.17 -6.29
C SER A 151 -24.27 9.19 -4.76
N ARG A 152 -24.51 10.34 -4.14
CA ARG A 152 -24.62 10.47 -2.67
C ARG A 152 -25.68 9.52 -2.06
N ARG A 153 -26.78 9.25 -2.79
CA ARG A 153 -27.83 8.30 -2.35
C ARG A 153 -27.31 6.86 -2.36
N GLN A 154 -26.60 6.47 -3.41
CA GLN A 154 -25.96 5.15 -3.50
C GLN A 154 -24.88 4.98 -2.43
N LEU A 155 -24.00 5.97 -2.26
CA LEU A 155 -22.95 5.96 -1.28
C LEU A 155 -23.47 5.70 0.14
N ARG A 156 -24.53 6.43 0.56
CA ARG A 156 -25.16 6.20 1.87
C ARG A 156 -25.70 4.78 2.07
N LYS A 157 -26.11 4.09 1.00
CA LYS A 157 -26.54 2.68 1.07
C LYS A 157 -25.33 1.75 1.11
N ILE A 158 -24.33 2.02 0.28
CA ILE A 158 -23.08 1.23 0.19
C ILE A 158 -22.37 1.20 1.54
N LEU A 159 -22.21 2.35 2.20
CA LEU A 159 -21.51 2.45 3.48
C LEU A 159 -22.16 1.66 4.64
N LYS A 160 -23.37 1.13 4.45
CA LYS A 160 -24.04 0.24 5.42
C LYS A 160 -23.73 -1.25 5.19
N LEU A 161 -23.09 -1.59 4.08
CA LEU A 161 -22.69 -2.95 3.73
C LEU A 161 -21.32 -3.28 4.38
N ASP A 162 -20.99 -4.56 4.44
CA ASP A 162 -19.62 -4.99 4.73
C ASP A 162 -18.64 -4.56 3.63
N PRO A 163 -17.32 -4.50 3.91
CA PRO A 163 -16.34 -3.99 2.96
C PRO A 163 -16.32 -4.72 1.61
N ARG A 164 -16.49 -6.04 1.59
CA ARG A 164 -16.55 -6.86 0.37
C ARG A 164 -17.77 -6.49 -0.49
N ALA A 165 -18.93 -6.40 0.14
CA ALA A 165 -20.17 -6.00 -0.54
C ALA A 165 -20.11 -4.53 -1.03
N GLN A 166 -19.43 -3.64 -0.29
CA GLN A 166 -19.18 -2.27 -0.75
C GLN A 166 -18.37 -2.28 -2.04
N ARG A 167 -17.24 -3.01 -2.10
CA ARG A 167 -16.37 -3.10 -3.30
C ARG A 167 -17.12 -3.66 -4.49
N ARG A 168 -17.86 -4.75 -4.30
CA ARG A 168 -18.68 -5.33 -5.36
C ARG A 168 -19.68 -4.31 -5.91
N ARG A 169 -20.38 -3.58 -5.04
CA ARG A 169 -21.39 -2.61 -5.48
C ARG A 169 -20.78 -1.41 -6.18
N VAL A 170 -19.64 -0.90 -5.71
CA VAL A 170 -18.90 0.18 -6.39
C VAL A 170 -18.43 -0.29 -7.76
N THR A 171 -17.87 -1.51 -7.87
CA THR A 171 -17.44 -2.12 -9.13
C THR A 171 -18.58 -2.19 -10.13
N GLU A 172 -19.76 -2.69 -9.73
CA GLU A 172 -20.95 -2.76 -10.60
C GLU A 172 -21.37 -1.39 -11.15
N ILE A 173 -21.32 -0.35 -10.31
CA ILE A 173 -21.69 1.01 -10.73
C ILE A 173 -20.66 1.58 -11.68
N VAL A 174 -19.38 1.50 -11.32
CA VAL A 174 -18.30 2.08 -12.11
C VAL A 174 -18.18 1.43 -13.49
N LEU A 175 -18.25 0.11 -13.54
CA LEU A 175 -18.11 -0.65 -14.79
C LEU A 175 -19.37 -0.57 -15.68
N GLY A 176 -20.49 -0.11 -15.14
CA GLY A 176 -21.71 0.16 -15.91
C GLY A 176 -21.75 1.51 -16.62
N GLU A 177 -20.86 2.43 -16.25
CA GLU A 177 -20.75 3.76 -16.89
C GLU A 177 -19.67 3.75 -17.98
N ALA A 178 -19.75 4.72 -18.88
CA ALA A 178 -18.71 4.88 -19.90
C ALA A 178 -17.33 5.26 -19.26
N PRO A 179 -16.21 4.78 -19.81
CA PRO A 179 -14.89 5.21 -19.35
C PRO A 179 -14.69 6.71 -19.59
N VAL A 180 -13.84 7.32 -18.74
CA VAL A 180 -13.47 8.75 -18.85
C VAL A 180 -12.66 9.03 -20.13
N HIS A 181 -11.88 8.04 -20.54
CA HIS A 181 -11.16 7.98 -21.82
C HIS A 181 -10.98 6.50 -22.22
N PRO A 182 -10.68 6.19 -23.48
CA PRO A 182 -10.48 4.81 -23.90
C PRO A 182 -9.43 4.10 -23.07
N PRO A 183 -9.70 2.85 -22.60
CA PRO A 183 -8.72 2.06 -21.86
C PRO A 183 -7.42 1.82 -22.66
N GLY A 184 -6.28 1.88 -21.97
CA GLY A 184 -4.94 1.73 -22.56
C GLY A 184 -4.30 3.05 -23.04
N GLU A 185 -5.10 4.05 -23.41
CA GLU A 185 -4.55 5.25 -24.08
C GLU A 185 -3.93 6.26 -23.11
N GLN A 186 -4.62 6.58 -22.03
CA GLN A 186 -4.21 7.66 -21.12
C GLN A 186 -3.98 7.16 -19.70
N TYR A 187 -2.99 7.75 -19.04
CA TYR A 187 -2.78 7.60 -17.61
C TYR A 187 -3.77 8.51 -16.85
N LEU A 188 -4.59 7.91 -15.99
CA LEU A 188 -5.41 8.64 -15.03
C LEU A 188 -5.40 7.90 -13.69
N TYR A 189 -4.69 8.45 -12.72
CA TYR A 189 -4.63 7.88 -11.37
C TYR A 189 -6.02 7.63 -10.81
N SER A 190 -6.31 6.37 -10.45
CA SER A 190 -7.64 5.93 -10.07
C SER A 190 -7.64 5.02 -8.85
N ASN A 191 -8.32 5.43 -7.79
CA ASN A 191 -8.62 4.58 -6.65
C ASN A 191 -9.67 3.52 -7.00
N ALA A 192 -10.56 3.79 -7.98
CA ALA A 192 -11.54 2.82 -8.45
C ALA A 192 -10.87 1.55 -9.02
N GLY A 193 -9.71 1.69 -9.69
CA GLY A 193 -8.96 0.55 -10.20
C GLY A 193 -8.60 -0.46 -9.12
N TYR A 194 -8.09 0.00 -7.98
CA TYR A 194 -7.72 -0.88 -6.85
C TYR A 194 -8.94 -1.44 -6.11
N THR A 195 -10.06 -0.73 -6.08
CA THR A 195 -11.35 -1.26 -5.62
C THR A 195 -11.80 -2.44 -6.48
N ILE A 196 -11.68 -2.33 -7.82
CA ILE A 196 -12.04 -3.37 -8.77
C ILE A 196 -11.07 -4.57 -8.68
N VAL A 197 -9.76 -4.31 -8.55
CA VAL A 197 -8.75 -5.38 -8.33
C VAL A 197 -9.12 -6.21 -7.11
N ALA A 198 -9.47 -5.57 -5.99
CA ALA A 198 -9.88 -6.33 -4.81
C ALA A 198 -11.19 -7.08 -5.02
N ALA A 199 -12.16 -6.51 -5.73
CA ALA A 199 -13.40 -7.23 -6.07
C ALA A 199 -13.13 -8.48 -6.94
N ILE A 200 -12.13 -8.43 -7.84
CA ILE A 200 -11.66 -9.59 -8.60
C ILE A 200 -11.05 -10.64 -7.65
N ILE A 201 -10.10 -10.22 -6.80
CA ILE A 201 -9.45 -11.10 -5.82
C ILE A 201 -10.51 -11.79 -4.94
N GLU A 202 -11.46 -11.03 -4.42
CA GLU A 202 -12.52 -11.52 -3.53
C GLU A 202 -13.49 -12.48 -4.24
N GLN A 203 -13.73 -12.28 -5.52
CA GLN A 203 -14.56 -13.20 -6.31
C GLN A 203 -13.83 -14.52 -6.58
N VAL A 204 -12.55 -14.46 -6.94
CA VAL A 204 -11.75 -15.65 -7.26
C VAL A 204 -11.42 -16.47 -6.03
N MET A 205 -11.11 -15.80 -4.90
CA MET A 205 -10.65 -16.44 -3.67
C MET A 205 -11.77 -16.71 -2.65
N ASP A 206 -12.96 -16.20 -2.90
CA ASP A 206 -14.15 -16.25 -2.03
C ASP A 206 -13.88 -15.83 -0.57
N ALA A 207 -13.01 -14.84 -0.39
CA ALA A 207 -12.65 -14.30 0.93
C ALA A 207 -12.43 -12.78 0.87
N PRO A 208 -12.62 -12.02 1.96
CA PRO A 208 -12.34 -10.59 2.01
C PRO A 208 -10.87 -10.27 1.70
N TRP A 209 -10.62 -9.17 0.98
CA TRP A 209 -9.27 -8.70 0.67
C TRP A 209 -8.42 -8.51 1.93
N GLU A 210 -9.01 -7.99 3.00
CA GLU A 210 -8.35 -7.76 4.28
C GLU A 210 -7.81 -9.07 4.90
N ASP A 211 -8.60 -10.15 4.82
CA ASP A 211 -8.20 -11.47 5.33
C ASP A 211 -7.11 -12.07 4.45
N LEU A 212 -7.28 -12.00 3.12
CA LEU A 212 -6.32 -12.55 2.16
C LEU A 212 -4.95 -11.89 2.29
N ILE A 213 -4.90 -10.55 2.34
CA ILE A 213 -3.62 -9.83 2.42
C ILE A 213 -2.95 -10.06 3.79
N THR A 214 -3.75 -10.19 4.85
CA THR A 214 -3.22 -10.53 6.19
C THR A 214 -2.61 -11.92 6.20
N GLN A 215 -3.31 -12.91 5.66
CA GLN A 215 -2.85 -14.32 5.67
C GLN A 215 -1.71 -14.59 4.70
N ARG A 216 -1.73 -13.96 3.52
CA ARG A 216 -0.81 -14.26 2.42
C ARG A 216 0.44 -13.38 2.39
N LEU A 217 0.36 -12.19 2.99
CA LEU A 217 1.46 -11.24 2.95
C LEU A 217 1.90 -10.80 4.36
N PHE A 218 0.99 -10.25 5.19
CA PHE A 218 1.40 -9.67 6.47
C PHE A 218 1.90 -10.72 7.46
N ALA A 219 1.15 -11.80 7.64
CA ALA A 219 1.53 -12.85 8.60
C ALA A 219 2.84 -13.56 8.20
N PRO A 220 3.06 -14.00 6.94
CA PRO A 220 4.33 -14.59 6.52
C PRO A 220 5.53 -13.66 6.64
N LEU A 221 5.34 -12.34 6.46
CA LEU A 221 6.39 -11.32 6.66
C LEU A 221 6.58 -10.93 8.13
N GLY A 222 5.77 -11.47 9.05
CA GLY A 222 5.83 -11.12 10.47
C GLY A 222 5.38 -9.68 10.79
N MET A 223 4.54 -9.08 9.96
CA MET A 223 3.99 -7.72 10.13
C MET A 223 2.82 -7.76 11.14
N LYS A 224 3.12 -7.66 12.41
CA LYS A 224 2.16 -7.87 13.51
C LYS A 224 1.32 -6.64 13.88
N THR A 225 1.74 -5.45 13.47
CA THR A 225 1.08 -4.17 13.81
C THR A 225 0.13 -3.68 12.71
N THR A 226 0.03 -4.40 11.60
CA THR A 226 -0.80 -4.01 10.46
C THR A 226 -2.28 -3.99 10.78
N GLY A 227 -2.96 -3.04 10.15
CA GLY A 227 -4.42 -2.92 10.20
C GLY A 227 -4.94 -2.01 9.10
N PHE A 228 -6.23 -1.71 9.16
CA PHE A 228 -6.94 -1.00 8.09
C PHE A 228 -7.79 0.15 8.67
N GLY A 229 -7.66 1.32 8.08
CA GLY A 229 -8.43 2.50 8.48
C GLY A 229 -7.72 3.41 9.46
N ALA A 230 -8.48 4.17 10.26
CA ALA A 230 -7.93 5.03 11.27
C ALA A 230 -7.21 4.23 12.35
N MET A 231 -6.07 4.73 12.84
CA MET A 231 -5.33 4.14 13.93
C MET A 231 -5.98 4.51 15.27
N GLY A 232 -5.88 3.61 16.25
CA GLY A 232 -6.34 3.89 17.63
C GLY A 232 -7.81 3.65 17.89
N THR A 233 -8.18 3.87 19.14
CA THR A 233 -9.54 3.69 19.66
C THR A 233 -10.20 5.06 19.85
N THR A 234 -11.49 5.14 19.55
CA THR A 234 -12.29 6.37 19.75
C THR A 234 -12.11 6.90 21.19
N ASP A 235 -11.87 8.20 21.31
CA ASP A 235 -11.66 8.94 22.57
C ASP A 235 -10.44 8.51 23.41
N ARG A 236 -9.50 7.72 22.81
CA ARG A 236 -8.27 7.28 23.47
C ARG A 236 -7.03 7.66 22.67
N ILE A 237 -5.95 8.05 23.37
CA ILE A 237 -4.64 8.35 22.75
C ILE A 237 -3.74 7.10 22.88
N ASP A 238 -4.23 5.96 22.41
CA ASP A 238 -3.53 4.68 22.41
C ASP A 238 -2.73 4.40 21.12
N ALA A 239 -2.88 5.26 20.12
CA ALA A 239 -2.11 5.28 18.86
C ALA A 239 -2.05 6.73 18.32
N PRO A 240 -1.19 7.02 17.32
CA PRO A 240 -1.18 8.32 16.65
C PRO A 240 -2.55 8.65 16.04
N TRP A 241 -3.11 9.80 16.44
CA TRP A 241 -4.29 10.35 15.79
C TRP A 241 -3.91 10.94 14.44
N GLN A 242 -4.83 10.92 13.52
CA GLN A 242 -4.72 11.63 12.24
C GLN A 242 -4.98 13.13 12.46
N HIS A 243 -4.34 14.00 11.66
CA HIS A 243 -4.54 15.44 11.76
C HIS A 243 -4.86 16.05 10.39
N LYS A 244 -5.94 16.80 10.30
CA LYS A 244 -6.20 17.69 9.18
C LYS A 244 -5.33 18.93 9.31
N TYR A 245 -4.84 19.44 8.19
CA TYR A 245 -4.22 20.77 8.18
C TYR A 245 -5.27 21.82 7.81
N HIS A 246 -5.58 22.72 8.72
CA HIS A 246 -6.60 23.75 8.53
C HIS A 246 -6.16 25.06 9.20
N LYS A 247 -6.20 26.17 8.43
CA LYS A 247 -5.77 27.50 8.90
C LYS A 247 -4.40 27.46 9.58
N ASP A 248 -3.45 26.83 8.88
CA ASP A 248 -2.05 26.68 9.32
C ASP A 248 -1.86 25.97 10.67
N GLN A 249 -2.78 25.09 11.02
CA GLN A 249 -2.72 24.30 12.25
C GLN A 249 -3.02 22.83 11.99
N ALA A 250 -2.38 21.95 12.77
CA ALA A 250 -2.70 20.53 12.83
C ALA A 250 -3.94 20.34 13.71
N VAL A 251 -5.05 19.92 13.12
CA VAL A 251 -6.31 19.68 13.84
C VAL A 251 -6.51 18.17 14.03
N PRO A 252 -6.46 17.65 15.28
CA PRO A 252 -6.60 16.23 15.53
C PRO A 252 -7.99 15.71 15.15
N VAL A 253 -8.03 14.52 14.55
CA VAL A 253 -9.25 13.82 14.18
C VAL A 253 -9.40 12.59 15.07
N ASN A 254 -10.47 12.57 15.85
CA ASN A 254 -10.77 11.46 16.74
C ASN A 254 -10.93 10.14 15.93
N PRO A 255 -10.20 9.08 16.27
CA PRO A 255 -10.35 7.79 15.62
C PRO A 255 -11.77 7.25 15.66
N GLY A 256 -12.22 6.68 14.57
CA GLY A 256 -13.55 6.08 14.46
C GLY A 256 -13.82 5.49 13.09
N PRO A 257 -14.94 4.78 12.91
CA PRO A 257 -15.27 4.09 11.67
C PRO A 257 -15.35 5.00 10.44
N THR A 258 -15.62 6.29 10.64
CA THR A 258 -15.80 7.28 9.57
C THR A 258 -14.67 8.30 9.49
N SER A 259 -13.62 8.15 10.28
CA SER A 259 -12.48 9.08 10.31
C SER A 259 -11.35 8.71 9.32
N ASP A 260 -11.66 7.90 8.34
CA ASP A 260 -10.77 7.56 7.22
C ASP A 260 -11.59 7.40 5.92
N ASN A 261 -10.91 7.11 4.82
CA ASN A 261 -11.53 6.75 3.55
C ASN A 261 -12.55 5.60 3.73
N PRO A 262 -13.59 5.54 2.90
CA PRO A 262 -14.54 4.42 2.95
C PRO A 262 -13.87 3.06 2.77
N PRO A 263 -14.38 1.99 3.42
CA PRO A 263 -13.80 0.64 3.34
C PRO A 263 -13.62 0.09 1.92
N PHE A 264 -14.46 0.47 0.95
CA PHE A 264 -14.27 0.04 -0.44
C PHE A 264 -12.97 0.55 -1.06
N LEU A 265 -12.39 1.65 -0.56
CA LEU A 265 -11.07 2.16 -0.97
C LEU A 265 -9.90 1.47 -0.22
N GLY A 266 -10.19 0.50 0.65
CA GLY A 266 -9.17 -0.20 1.43
C GLY A 266 -7.94 -0.63 0.64
N PRO A 267 -8.14 -1.34 -0.48
CA PRO A 267 -7.03 -1.84 -1.32
C PRO A 267 -6.17 -0.75 -1.97
N GLY A 268 -6.71 0.45 -2.09
CA GLY A 268 -6.02 1.60 -2.67
C GLY A 268 -5.38 2.54 -1.64
N GLY A 269 -5.70 2.40 -0.31
CA GLY A 269 -5.21 3.45 0.58
C GLY A 269 -5.64 3.42 2.04
N ARG A 270 -5.79 2.25 2.69
CA ARG A 270 -6.21 2.20 4.11
C ARG A 270 -5.33 1.34 5.02
N VAL A 271 -4.20 0.82 4.52
CA VAL A 271 -3.25 0.09 5.38
C VAL A 271 -2.54 1.06 6.32
N HIS A 272 -2.40 0.64 7.56
CA HIS A 272 -1.51 1.26 8.55
C HIS A 272 -0.64 0.19 9.21
N CYS A 273 0.57 0.53 9.62
CA CYS A 273 1.47 -0.34 10.37
C CYS A 273 2.59 0.46 11.05
N SER A 274 3.41 -0.18 11.88
CA SER A 274 4.64 0.41 12.37
C SER A 274 5.68 0.52 11.25
N MET A 275 6.64 1.42 11.42
CA MET A 275 7.72 1.59 10.44
C MET A 275 8.57 0.31 10.31
N ALA A 276 8.75 -0.44 11.39
CA ALA A 276 9.46 -1.72 11.37
C ALA A 276 8.70 -2.78 10.54
N ASP A 277 7.37 -2.85 10.64
CA ASP A 277 6.58 -3.77 9.82
C ASP A 277 6.58 -3.33 8.35
N TRP A 278 6.49 -2.03 8.07
CA TRP A 278 6.62 -1.56 6.69
C TRP A 278 7.98 -1.90 6.09
N ALA A 279 9.06 -1.76 6.89
CA ALA A 279 10.40 -2.17 6.49
C ALA A 279 10.49 -3.66 6.15
N ARG A 280 9.83 -4.57 6.91
CA ARG A 280 9.76 -6.00 6.57
C ARG A 280 9.17 -6.24 5.18
N TYR A 281 8.07 -5.55 4.86
CA TYR A 281 7.48 -5.62 3.53
C TYR A 281 8.47 -5.13 2.46
N ILE A 282 9.11 -3.99 2.66
CA ILE A 282 10.04 -3.42 1.69
C ILE A 282 11.32 -4.26 1.55
N CYS A 283 11.81 -4.92 2.60
CA CYS A 283 12.87 -5.91 2.47
C CYS A 283 12.47 -7.07 1.55
N GLY A 284 11.21 -7.53 1.63
CA GLY A 284 10.66 -8.51 0.69
C GLY A 284 10.63 -7.99 -0.75
N VAL A 285 10.22 -6.74 -0.96
CA VAL A 285 10.24 -6.06 -2.27
C VAL A 285 11.66 -5.99 -2.83
N LEU A 286 12.64 -5.54 -2.03
CA LEU A 286 14.05 -5.47 -2.44
C LEU A 286 14.57 -6.83 -2.88
N LYS A 287 14.32 -7.90 -2.11
CA LYS A 287 14.71 -9.27 -2.48
C LYS A 287 14.14 -9.65 -3.84
N ALA A 288 12.83 -9.52 -4.05
CA ALA A 288 12.20 -9.87 -5.30
C ALA A 288 12.72 -9.06 -6.50
N CYS A 289 12.93 -7.74 -6.32
CA CYS A 289 13.51 -6.86 -7.34
C CYS A 289 14.96 -7.24 -7.69
N ARG A 290 15.71 -7.78 -6.74
CA ARG A 290 17.10 -8.22 -6.88
C ARG A 290 17.23 -9.68 -7.32
N GLN A 291 16.12 -10.34 -7.61
CA GLN A 291 16.05 -11.74 -7.99
C GLN A 291 16.57 -12.69 -6.88
N GLU A 292 16.32 -12.32 -5.63
CA GLU A 292 16.65 -13.13 -4.45
C GLU A 292 15.39 -13.85 -3.95
N GLU A 293 15.57 -15.09 -3.49
CA GLU A 293 14.45 -15.88 -2.97
C GLU A 293 13.79 -15.24 -1.74
N GLY A 294 12.46 -15.30 -1.69
CA GLY A 294 11.66 -14.75 -0.61
C GLY A 294 10.19 -15.06 -0.78
N LEU A 295 9.34 -14.40 0.00
CA LEU A 295 7.89 -14.56 -0.12
C LEU A 295 7.36 -14.05 -1.47
N LEU A 296 7.90 -12.92 -1.95
CA LEU A 296 7.39 -12.28 -3.16
C LEU A 296 8.01 -12.94 -4.40
N PRO A 297 7.19 -13.32 -5.40
CA PRO A 297 7.65 -14.10 -6.55
C PRO A 297 8.50 -13.24 -7.51
N ILE A 298 9.71 -13.69 -7.75
CA ILE A 298 10.72 -12.98 -8.58
C ILE A 298 10.17 -12.71 -9.99
N ALA A 299 9.59 -13.71 -10.63
CA ALA A 299 9.08 -13.60 -12.01
C ALA A 299 8.03 -12.49 -12.13
N GLN A 300 7.12 -12.39 -11.17
CA GLN A 300 6.04 -11.41 -11.17
C GLN A 300 6.54 -10.00 -10.83
N TYR A 301 7.59 -9.88 -10.01
CA TYR A 301 8.16 -8.58 -9.64
C TYR A 301 8.94 -7.90 -10.77
N THR A 302 9.35 -8.61 -11.79
CA THR A 302 9.86 -8.01 -13.03
C THR A 302 8.79 -7.12 -13.69
N ALA A 303 7.54 -7.57 -13.74
CA ALA A 303 6.43 -6.76 -14.27
C ALA A 303 6.09 -5.54 -13.36
N VAL A 304 6.26 -5.68 -12.03
CA VAL A 304 6.01 -4.60 -11.07
C VAL A 304 6.98 -3.43 -11.22
N GLN A 305 8.19 -3.68 -11.73
CA GLN A 305 9.23 -2.66 -11.90
C GLN A 305 9.14 -1.90 -13.23
N ALA A 306 8.41 -2.43 -14.22
CA ALA A 306 8.37 -1.88 -15.57
C ALA A 306 6.98 -1.28 -15.89
N PRO A 307 6.88 0.00 -16.27
CA PRO A 307 5.63 0.60 -16.74
C PRO A 307 5.13 -0.07 -18.04
N PRO A 308 4.00 -0.80 -18.01
CA PRO A 308 3.56 -1.63 -19.13
C PRO A 308 3.07 -0.83 -20.34
N PHE A 309 2.71 0.45 -20.13
CA PHE A 309 2.22 1.36 -21.18
C PHE A 309 3.17 2.56 -21.39
N GLY A 310 4.41 2.45 -20.97
CA GLY A 310 5.34 3.60 -20.92
C GLY A 310 5.00 4.57 -19.78
N GLY A 311 5.72 5.69 -19.70
CA GLY A 311 5.62 6.64 -18.60
C GLY A 311 6.37 6.18 -17.35
N SER A 312 5.86 6.54 -16.17
CA SER A 312 6.54 6.32 -14.88
C SER A 312 5.76 5.49 -13.88
N TYR A 313 4.57 4.99 -14.21
CA TYR A 313 3.76 4.19 -13.29
C TYR A 313 3.67 2.74 -13.74
N ALA A 314 4.22 1.86 -12.94
CA ALA A 314 4.17 0.42 -13.12
C ALA A 314 2.93 -0.19 -12.39
N LEU A 315 3.07 -1.36 -11.77
CA LEU A 315 1.96 -2.01 -11.06
C LEU A 315 2.02 -1.68 -9.57
N GLY A 316 1.39 -0.60 -9.17
CA GLY A 316 1.35 -0.12 -7.78
C GLY A 316 2.56 0.71 -7.34
N TRP A 317 3.50 0.98 -8.23
CA TRP A 317 4.68 1.79 -8.00
C TRP A 317 4.87 2.85 -9.09
N GLN A 318 5.39 4.00 -8.71
CA GLN A 318 6.07 4.89 -9.65
C GLN A 318 7.52 4.44 -9.78
N THR A 319 8.07 4.60 -10.98
CA THR A 319 9.47 4.25 -11.28
C THR A 319 10.19 5.43 -11.90
N CYS A 320 11.44 5.62 -11.55
CA CYS A 320 12.29 6.65 -12.18
C CYS A 320 13.79 6.31 -12.00
N GLN A 321 14.62 6.96 -12.81
CA GLN A 321 16.07 6.93 -12.64
C GLN A 321 16.52 8.03 -11.66
N ARG A 322 17.40 7.66 -10.74
CA ARG A 322 17.99 8.60 -9.78
C ARG A 322 19.53 8.40 -9.71
N PRO A 323 20.34 9.48 -9.71
CA PRO A 323 21.80 9.36 -9.63
C PRO A 323 22.28 8.56 -8.41
N TRP A 324 21.58 8.70 -7.27
CA TRP A 324 21.92 8.03 -6.01
C TRP A 324 21.46 6.57 -5.94
N GLY A 325 20.51 6.13 -6.77
CA GLY A 325 19.85 4.82 -6.59
C GLY A 325 19.73 3.97 -7.83
N GLY A 326 20.09 4.48 -9.04
CA GLY A 326 19.81 3.80 -10.30
C GLY A 326 18.31 3.79 -10.61
N HIS A 327 17.79 2.64 -11.01
CA HIS A 327 16.35 2.44 -11.16
C HIS A 327 15.68 2.31 -9.78
N VAL A 328 14.80 3.24 -9.45
CA VAL A 328 14.13 3.28 -8.15
C VAL A 328 12.62 3.17 -8.28
N LEU A 329 12.01 2.55 -7.28
CA LEU A 329 10.57 2.50 -7.07
C LEU A 329 10.21 3.51 -5.99
N THR A 330 9.12 4.22 -6.18
CA THR A 330 8.61 5.16 -5.18
C THR A 330 7.09 5.18 -5.16
N HIS A 331 6.53 5.48 -4.03
CA HIS A 331 5.12 5.85 -3.89
C HIS A 331 4.95 6.77 -2.70
N ASN A 332 4.11 7.79 -2.84
CA ASN A 332 3.60 8.56 -1.73
C ASN A 332 2.15 8.20 -1.43
N GLY A 333 1.72 8.45 -0.21
CA GLY A 333 0.36 8.13 0.21
C GLY A 333 -0.20 9.16 1.17
N THR A 334 -1.45 9.53 0.93
CA THR A 334 -2.19 10.40 1.84
C THR A 334 -3.68 10.02 1.82
N ASN A 335 -4.32 10.19 2.96
CA ASN A 335 -5.78 10.26 3.09
C ASN A 335 -6.22 11.68 3.50
N THR A 336 -5.40 12.71 3.19
CA THR A 336 -5.53 14.12 3.57
C THR A 336 -5.23 14.43 5.03
N MET A 337 -5.15 13.43 5.89
CA MET A 337 -4.91 13.55 7.34
C MET A 337 -3.61 12.88 7.81
N ASN A 338 -2.96 12.16 6.93
CA ASN A 338 -1.65 11.53 7.10
C ASN A 338 -0.85 11.71 5.81
N TYR A 339 0.46 11.57 5.89
CA TYR A 339 1.32 11.48 4.73
C TYR A 339 2.39 10.42 4.92
N ALA A 340 2.68 9.66 3.88
CA ALA A 340 3.72 8.64 3.87
C ALA A 340 4.45 8.63 2.52
N VAL A 341 5.72 8.26 2.51
CA VAL A 341 6.53 8.11 1.30
C VAL A 341 7.50 6.94 1.44
N ALA A 342 7.68 6.20 0.35
CA ALA A 342 8.69 5.17 0.21
C ALA A 342 9.57 5.46 -1.00
N TRP A 343 10.88 5.38 -0.82
CA TRP A 343 11.88 5.31 -1.88
C TRP A 343 12.64 4.01 -1.75
N VAL A 344 12.64 3.21 -2.80
CA VAL A 344 13.24 1.87 -2.82
C VAL A 344 14.23 1.80 -3.97
N ALA A 345 15.50 1.54 -3.68
CA ALA A 345 16.60 1.47 -4.64
C ALA A 345 17.17 0.04 -4.69
N PRO A 346 16.64 -0.85 -5.54
CA PRO A 346 17.06 -2.25 -5.61
C PRO A 346 18.55 -2.42 -5.90
N GLU A 347 19.11 -1.60 -6.82
CA GLU A 347 20.52 -1.66 -7.18
C GLU A 347 21.48 -1.35 -5.99
N LYS A 348 20.97 -0.61 -5.01
CA LYS A 348 21.71 -0.25 -3.78
C LYS A 348 21.34 -1.10 -2.57
N ASN A 349 20.39 -2.01 -2.74
CA ASN A 349 19.79 -2.77 -1.64
C ASN A 349 19.36 -1.87 -0.47
N PHE A 350 18.75 -0.73 -0.81
CA PHE A 350 18.50 0.40 0.07
C PHE A 350 17.07 0.89 -0.06
N ALA A 351 16.48 1.35 1.04
CA ALA A 351 15.22 2.08 0.99
C ALA A 351 15.09 3.08 2.15
N VAL A 352 14.30 4.14 1.92
CA VAL A 352 13.86 5.10 2.95
C VAL A 352 12.34 5.12 2.98
N LEU A 353 11.81 4.99 4.19
CA LEU A 353 10.38 5.03 4.49
C LEU A 353 10.14 6.15 5.49
N VAL A 354 9.21 7.04 5.19
CA VAL A 354 8.88 8.17 6.09
C VAL A 354 7.37 8.26 6.21
N ALA A 355 6.86 8.55 7.40
CA ALA A 355 5.44 8.76 7.65
C ALA A 355 5.20 9.83 8.72
N ALA A 356 4.13 10.61 8.55
CA ALA A 356 3.65 11.58 9.53
C ALA A 356 2.14 11.41 9.74
N ASN A 357 1.70 11.71 10.94
CA ASN A 357 0.29 11.66 11.32
C ASN A 357 -0.47 12.97 11.01
N ARG A 358 0.04 13.73 10.06
CA ARG A 358 -0.57 14.95 9.51
C ARG A 358 -0.50 14.94 7.97
N GLY A 359 -1.58 15.35 7.32
CA GLY A 359 -1.61 15.64 5.88
C GLY A 359 -1.54 17.15 5.60
N GLY A 360 -1.85 17.52 4.36
CA GLY A 360 -1.90 18.92 3.92
C GLY A 360 -0.55 19.55 3.61
N ASN A 361 -0.53 20.88 3.49
CA ASN A 361 0.65 21.64 3.09
C ASN A 361 1.82 21.44 4.04
N GLY A 362 3.03 21.37 3.54
CA GLY A 362 4.27 21.18 4.30
C GLY A 362 4.56 19.73 4.71
N ALA A 363 3.55 18.84 4.75
CA ALA A 363 3.81 17.45 5.12
C ALA A 363 4.67 16.73 4.06
N ALA A 364 4.36 16.90 2.79
CA ALA A 364 5.13 16.30 1.69
C ALA A 364 6.58 16.81 1.67
N GLU A 365 6.77 18.12 1.81
CA GLU A 365 8.06 18.78 1.83
C GLU A 365 8.91 18.34 3.02
N GLY A 366 8.28 18.22 4.21
CA GLY A 366 8.96 17.72 5.41
C GLY A 366 9.44 16.28 5.25
N LEU A 367 8.60 15.41 4.70
CA LEU A 367 8.99 14.02 4.47
C LEU A 367 10.07 13.89 3.38
N ASP A 368 10.01 14.70 2.32
CA ASP A 368 11.05 14.74 1.29
C ASP A 368 12.39 15.19 1.86
N LYS A 369 12.39 16.19 2.74
CA LYS A 369 13.59 16.63 3.46
C LYS A 369 14.20 15.52 4.32
N VAL A 370 13.37 14.71 4.99
CA VAL A 370 13.85 13.52 5.72
C VAL A 370 14.46 12.51 4.75
N CYS A 371 13.82 12.24 3.61
CA CYS A 371 14.38 11.34 2.61
C CYS A 371 15.76 11.82 2.15
N ALA A 372 15.91 13.10 1.81
CA ALA A 372 17.20 13.68 1.42
C ALA A 372 18.27 13.55 2.51
N LEU A 373 17.90 13.82 3.76
CA LEU A 373 18.81 13.66 4.91
C LEU A 373 19.30 12.20 5.06
N MET A 374 18.39 11.23 4.96
CA MET A 374 18.74 9.82 5.08
C MET A 374 19.59 9.31 3.91
N LEU A 375 19.33 9.78 2.69
CA LEU A 375 20.17 9.50 1.52
C LEU A 375 21.58 10.00 1.74
N HIS A 376 21.73 11.27 2.12
CA HIS A 376 23.04 11.86 2.40
C HIS A 376 23.80 11.12 3.51
N ARG A 377 23.11 10.74 4.59
CA ARG A 377 23.73 10.05 5.72
C ARG A 377 24.21 8.64 5.38
N PHE A 378 23.45 7.87 4.61
CA PHE A 378 23.65 6.44 4.46
C PHE A 378 24.16 6.00 3.08
N LEU A 379 24.01 6.83 2.03
CA LEU A 379 24.49 6.51 0.68
C LEU A 379 25.65 7.36 0.18
N ASP A 380 25.73 8.63 0.59
CA ASP A 380 26.80 9.55 0.14
C ASP A 380 28.08 9.39 0.99
N LYS A 381 28.56 8.14 1.16
CA LYS A 381 29.84 7.87 1.85
C LYS A 381 30.99 7.75 0.88
#